data_14c2363745d15d1ed0fc5e6e05dd070c
#
_entry.id   14c2363745d15d1ed0fc5e6e05dd070c
#
_cell.length_a   1.000
_cell.length_b   1.000
_cell.length_c   1.000
_cell.angle_alpha   90.00
_cell.angle_beta   90.00
_cell.angle_gamma   90.00
#
_symmetry.space_group_name_H-M   'P 1'
#
loop_
_entity.id
_entity.type
_entity.pdbx_description
1 polymer ?
#
loop_
_entity_poly.entity_id
_entity_poly.type
_entity_poly.pdbx_seq_one_letter_code
_entity_poly.pdbx_strand_id
1 'polypeptide(L)'
;MIEYIYIDLHAGGICLEQLRVNLGKNSYDISFNTSFDALADRLRAINAPEKILIVCDTNVLALYSDEVAGVLKNAGYDVACYAFAAGEENKEIGTVLGICAAAMEAGLDRSSMIIALGGGVVGDMAGLAAALYMRGIRYVQVPTTLLSQSDSSVGGKTGVDFRGAKNILGAFLQPSHVYINVSVLKTLPRREIVSGMGEVIKHALIADAEFFDYITNNPGEILSLDPGLMMAVCRKNCAVKAHVVEMDERESGERMKLNFGHTVGHAIEGAVDFSLSHGECVGIGMRAAAYISNKLGTLTNGDTQRIYDVLSQFGFAERADFNFARASELLKSDKKNKAGKNHFVLLSGIGKAYITDEVPQGLCEEALRFVSK
;
A
#
# COMPACT_ATOMS: atom_id res chain seq x y z
N MET A 1 15.34 -10.79 15.04
CA MET A 1 15.27 -11.98 14.19
C MET A 1 13.79 -12.29 14.07
N ILE A 2 13.19 -12.03 12.91
CA ILE A 2 11.78 -12.35 12.67
C ILE A 2 11.77 -13.87 12.46
N GLU A 3 11.20 -14.63 13.40
CA GLU A 3 10.96 -16.05 13.18
C GLU A 3 9.90 -16.19 12.09
N TYR A 4 10.36 -16.32 10.85
CA TYR A 4 9.51 -16.74 9.75
C TYR A 4 9.15 -18.20 9.97
N ILE A 5 7.89 -18.51 10.17
CA ILE A 5 7.39 -19.86 10.01
C ILE A 5 7.62 -20.22 8.54
N TYR A 6 8.70 -20.95 8.28
CA TYR A 6 8.98 -21.54 6.98
C TYR A 6 7.85 -22.52 6.65
N ILE A 7 7.01 -22.16 5.68
CA ILE A 7 6.07 -23.09 5.07
C ILE A 7 6.67 -23.52 3.75
N ASP A 8 6.97 -24.82 3.68
CA ASP A 8 7.54 -25.55 2.57
C ASP A 8 6.72 -25.33 1.28
N LEU A 9 7.36 -24.85 0.22
CA LEU A 9 6.76 -24.57 -1.08
C LEU A 9 6.34 -25.84 -1.87
N HIS A 10 6.36 -27.04 -1.25
CA HIS A 10 6.21 -28.32 -1.94
C HIS A 10 5.08 -29.24 -1.45
N ALA A 11 4.12 -28.75 -0.66
CA ALA A 11 2.98 -29.59 -0.26
C ALA A 11 1.71 -29.17 -1.02
N GLY A 12 1.28 -29.98 -1.98
CA GLY A 12 0.01 -29.85 -2.69
C GLY A 12 -1.20 -30.13 -1.78
N GLY A 13 -1.55 -29.15 -0.96
CA GLY A 13 -2.79 -29.07 -0.20
C GLY A 13 -3.23 -27.62 -0.14
N ILE A 14 -4.55 -27.36 -0.28
CA ILE A 14 -5.15 -26.03 -0.13
C ILE A 14 -4.95 -25.59 1.32
N CYS A 15 -3.76 -25.14 1.68
CA CYS A 15 -3.51 -24.48 2.94
C CYS A 15 -4.01 -23.03 2.78
N LEU A 16 -5.13 -22.72 3.40
CA LEU A 16 -5.70 -21.37 3.47
C LEU A 16 -4.73 -20.49 4.27
N GLU A 17 -3.78 -19.87 3.58
CA GLU A 17 -2.73 -19.08 4.20
C GLU A 17 -3.30 -17.80 4.80
N GLN A 18 -3.13 -17.63 6.09
CA GLN A 18 -3.51 -16.41 6.82
C GLN A 18 -2.29 -15.80 7.50
N LEU A 19 -2.28 -14.49 7.56
CA LEU A 19 -1.34 -13.70 8.35
C LEU A 19 -2.14 -12.93 9.40
N ARG A 20 -1.78 -13.08 10.67
CA ARG A 20 -2.36 -12.30 11.76
C ARG A 20 -1.63 -10.99 11.94
N VAL A 21 -2.37 -9.88 12.04
CA VAL A 21 -1.87 -8.57 12.47
C VAL A 21 -2.28 -8.36 13.92
N ASN A 22 -1.30 -8.30 14.84
CA ASN A 22 -1.54 -8.30 16.29
C ASN A 22 -1.56 -6.88 16.85
N LEU A 23 -2.77 -6.33 17.03
CA LEU A 23 -3.01 -4.99 17.54
C LEU A 23 -3.97 -4.99 18.75
N GLY A 24 -3.87 -6.03 19.59
CA GLY A 24 -4.75 -6.23 20.73
C GLY A 24 -6.22 -6.37 20.29
N LYS A 25 -7.09 -5.48 20.74
CA LYS A 25 -8.52 -5.49 20.38
C LYS A 25 -8.79 -5.17 18.91
N ASN A 26 -7.83 -4.55 18.22
CA ASN A 26 -7.92 -4.16 16.84
C ASN A 26 -7.23 -5.18 15.90
N SER A 27 -6.84 -6.36 16.41
CA SER A 27 -6.20 -7.41 15.62
C SER A 27 -7.13 -7.93 14.55
N TYR A 28 -6.56 -8.28 13.38
CA TYR A 28 -7.29 -8.83 12.24
C TYR A 28 -6.42 -9.81 11.45
N ASP A 29 -7.06 -10.58 10.57
CA ASP A 29 -6.37 -11.51 9.70
C ASP A 29 -6.34 -11.01 8.25
N ILE A 30 -5.25 -11.32 7.56
CA ILE A 30 -5.09 -11.17 6.12
C ILE A 30 -5.14 -12.58 5.52
N SER A 31 -6.04 -12.84 4.59
CA SER A 31 -6.10 -14.10 3.85
C SER A 31 -5.64 -13.92 2.41
N PHE A 32 -4.88 -14.90 1.91
CA PHE A 32 -4.33 -14.90 0.56
C PHE A 32 -5.01 -15.99 -0.27
N ASN A 33 -5.56 -15.61 -1.42
CA ASN A 33 -6.42 -16.46 -2.23
C ASN A 33 -6.13 -16.21 -3.72
N THR A 34 -6.67 -17.10 -4.57
CA THR A 34 -6.62 -16.98 -6.03
C THR A 34 -8.02 -16.84 -6.67
N SER A 35 -9.09 -16.79 -5.87
CA SER A 35 -10.47 -16.52 -6.30
C SER A 35 -11.22 -15.78 -5.19
N PHE A 36 -12.50 -15.43 -5.41
CA PHE A 36 -13.39 -14.88 -4.38
C PHE A 36 -14.23 -15.95 -3.66
N ASP A 37 -14.12 -17.23 -4.02
CA ASP A 37 -14.97 -18.31 -3.51
C ASP A 37 -14.95 -18.43 -1.98
N ALA A 38 -13.78 -18.23 -1.36
CA ALA A 38 -13.63 -18.32 0.09
C ALA A 38 -14.04 -17.05 0.85
N LEU A 39 -14.44 -15.96 0.17
CA LEU A 39 -14.74 -14.69 0.82
C LEU A 39 -15.89 -14.81 1.83
N ALA A 40 -16.97 -15.49 1.45
CA ALA A 40 -18.13 -15.69 2.34
C ALA A 40 -17.75 -16.47 3.61
N ASP A 41 -16.89 -17.47 3.50
CA ASP A 41 -16.43 -18.25 4.66
C ASP A 41 -15.55 -17.42 5.59
N ARG A 42 -14.70 -16.52 5.02
CA ARG A 42 -13.92 -15.57 5.81
C ARG A 42 -14.80 -14.58 6.56
N LEU A 43 -15.86 -14.09 5.91
CA LEU A 43 -16.84 -13.23 6.57
C LEU A 43 -17.58 -13.94 7.69
N ARG A 44 -17.98 -15.20 7.51
CA ARG A 44 -18.58 -16.03 8.58
C ARG A 44 -17.62 -16.20 9.76
N ALA A 45 -16.33 -16.46 9.49
CA ALA A 45 -15.32 -16.66 10.52
C ALA A 45 -15.12 -15.43 11.44
N ILE A 46 -15.35 -14.23 10.91
CA ILE A 46 -15.30 -12.98 11.69
C ILE A 46 -16.68 -12.56 12.23
N ASN A 47 -17.70 -13.40 12.14
CA ASN A 47 -19.09 -13.05 12.48
C ASN A 47 -19.54 -11.76 11.78
N ALA A 48 -19.37 -11.70 10.45
CA ALA A 48 -19.84 -10.56 9.67
C ALA A 48 -21.37 -10.44 9.74
N PRO A 49 -21.91 -9.21 9.76
CA PRO A 49 -23.35 -8.99 9.76
C PRO A 49 -23.96 -9.40 8.42
N GLU A 50 -25.27 -9.65 8.43
CA GLU A 50 -26.02 -10.00 7.23
C GLU A 50 -25.99 -8.88 6.18
N LYS A 51 -26.11 -7.62 6.64
CA LYS A 51 -26.23 -6.45 5.74
C LYS A 51 -24.87 -5.85 5.40
N ILE A 52 -24.55 -5.79 4.10
CA ILE A 52 -23.26 -5.39 3.57
C ILE A 52 -23.42 -4.38 2.43
N LEU A 53 -22.62 -3.31 2.45
CA LEU A 53 -22.43 -2.42 1.31
C LEU A 53 -21.06 -2.67 0.68
N ILE A 54 -21.04 -3.13 -0.57
CA ILE A 54 -19.82 -3.15 -1.40
C ILE A 54 -19.60 -1.74 -1.94
N VAL A 55 -18.41 -1.19 -1.71
CA VAL A 55 -17.97 0.09 -2.27
C VAL A 55 -16.82 -0.18 -3.23
N CYS A 56 -16.92 0.31 -4.46
CA CYS A 56 -15.89 0.17 -5.49
C CYS A 56 -15.80 1.45 -6.34
N ASP A 57 -14.84 1.49 -7.26
CA ASP A 57 -14.82 2.48 -8.33
C ASP A 57 -15.40 1.92 -9.65
N THR A 58 -15.57 2.78 -10.64
CA THR A 58 -16.15 2.40 -11.94
C THR A 58 -15.33 1.36 -12.70
N ASN A 59 -14.01 1.28 -12.52
CA ASN A 59 -13.17 0.26 -13.15
C ASN A 59 -13.43 -1.12 -12.52
N VAL A 60 -13.45 -1.17 -11.20
CA VAL A 60 -13.66 -2.43 -10.43
C VAL A 60 -15.10 -2.89 -10.51
N LEU A 61 -16.06 -1.96 -10.59
CA LEU A 61 -17.47 -2.28 -10.80
C LEU A 61 -17.66 -3.21 -12.00
N ALA A 62 -17.07 -2.86 -13.15
CA ALA A 62 -17.20 -3.60 -14.39
C ALA A 62 -16.49 -4.97 -14.37
N LEU A 63 -15.46 -5.14 -13.51
CA LEU A 63 -14.62 -6.33 -13.51
C LEU A 63 -15.04 -7.38 -12.48
N TYR A 64 -15.42 -6.95 -11.27
CA TYR A 64 -15.50 -7.86 -10.13
C TYR A 64 -16.75 -7.71 -9.26
N SER A 65 -17.48 -6.60 -9.36
CA SER A 65 -18.56 -6.33 -8.40
C SER A 65 -19.68 -7.36 -8.43
N ASP A 66 -20.08 -7.81 -9.63
CA ASP A 66 -21.14 -8.81 -9.80
C ASP A 66 -20.71 -10.18 -9.27
N GLU A 67 -19.45 -10.59 -9.49
CA GLU A 67 -18.89 -11.83 -8.98
C GLU A 67 -18.88 -11.82 -7.44
N VAL A 68 -18.33 -10.77 -6.83
CA VAL A 68 -18.25 -10.65 -5.37
C VAL A 68 -19.65 -10.57 -4.74
N ALA A 69 -20.56 -9.77 -5.32
CA ALA A 69 -21.94 -9.68 -4.85
C ALA A 69 -22.67 -11.03 -4.98
N GLY A 70 -22.44 -11.77 -6.08
CA GLY A 70 -23.00 -13.09 -6.30
C GLY A 70 -22.54 -14.11 -5.25
N VAL A 71 -21.25 -14.18 -4.97
CA VAL A 71 -20.67 -15.04 -3.92
C VAL A 71 -21.33 -14.76 -2.56
N LEU A 72 -21.48 -13.48 -2.20
CA LEU A 72 -22.06 -13.10 -0.91
C LEU A 72 -23.57 -13.34 -0.83
N LYS A 73 -24.33 -13.00 -1.89
CA LYS A 73 -25.78 -13.26 -1.94
C LYS A 73 -26.10 -14.74 -1.87
N ASN A 74 -25.34 -15.58 -2.60
CA ASN A 74 -25.48 -17.03 -2.55
C ASN A 74 -25.19 -17.60 -1.15
N ALA A 75 -24.36 -16.92 -0.36
CA ALA A 75 -24.07 -17.27 1.02
C ALA A 75 -25.07 -16.72 2.05
N GLY A 76 -26.12 -16.00 1.59
CA GLY A 76 -27.21 -15.49 2.42
C GLY A 76 -27.06 -14.04 2.92
N TYR A 77 -26.05 -13.30 2.44
CA TYR A 77 -25.88 -11.89 2.80
C TYR A 77 -26.83 -10.97 2.01
N ASP A 78 -27.32 -9.91 2.66
CA ASP A 78 -28.05 -8.81 2.04
C ASP A 78 -27.05 -7.77 1.53
N VAL A 79 -26.85 -7.72 0.21
CA VAL A 79 -25.74 -6.99 -0.42
C VAL A 79 -26.28 -5.86 -1.30
N ALA A 80 -25.91 -4.63 -0.96
CA ALA A 80 -25.99 -3.45 -1.81
C ALA A 80 -24.61 -3.11 -2.39
N CYS A 81 -24.58 -2.41 -3.53
CA CYS A 81 -23.36 -1.95 -4.17
C CYS A 81 -23.43 -0.46 -4.43
N TYR A 82 -22.31 0.25 -4.20
CA TYR A 82 -22.12 1.66 -4.56
C TYR A 82 -20.80 1.84 -5.29
N ALA A 83 -20.83 2.54 -6.43
CA ALA A 83 -19.62 2.86 -7.18
C ALA A 83 -19.50 4.35 -7.40
N PHE A 84 -18.25 4.85 -7.30
CA PHE A 84 -17.87 6.23 -7.64
C PHE A 84 -16.91 6.24 -8.84
N ALA A 85 -16.67 7.41 -9.43
CA ALA A 85 -15.76 7.55 -10.56
C ALA A 85 -14.32 7.18 -10.15
N ALA A 86 -13.65 6.34 -10.95
CA ALA A 86 -12.25 5.98 -10.71
C ALA A 86 -11.32 7.20 -10.88
N GLY A 87 -10.20 7.22 -10.17
CA GLY A 87 -9.16 8.26 -10.25
C GLY A 87 -8.87 8.92 -8.90
N GLU A 88 -7.61 9.36 -8.73
CA GLU A 88 -7.16 10.04 -7.51
C GLU A 88 -7.86 11.40 -7.32
N GLU A 89 -8.28 12.05 -8.40
CA GLU A 89 -9.05 13.30 -8.38
C GLU A 89 -10.39 13.18 -7.64
N ASN A 90 -10.91 11.95 -7.51
CA ASN A 90 -12.15 11.66 -6.79
C ASN A 90 -11.91 11.28 -5.31
N LYS A 91 -10.65 11.27 -4.87
CA LYS A 91 -10.27 10.97 -3.47
C LYS A 91 -10.52 12.18 -2.58
N GLU A 92 -11.79 12.52 -2.40
CA GLU A 92 -12.23 13.71 -1.67
C GLU A 92 -13.37 13.42 -0.68
N ILE A 93 -13.59 14.37 0.22
CA ILE A 93 -14.62 14.22 1.28
C ILE A 93 -16.03 14.15 0.70
N GLY A 94 -16.30 14.78 -0.45
CA GLY A 94 -17.60 14.70 -1.13
C GLY A 94 -17.94 13.27 -1.53
N THR A 95 -16.99 12.52 -2.07
CA THR A 95 -17.15 11.10 -2.42
C THR A 95 -17.40 10.25 -1.17
N VAL A 96 -16.70 10.51 -0.07
CA VAL A 96 -16.93 9.81 1.22
C VAL A 96 -18.33 10.05 1.74
N LEU A 97 -18.85 11.27 1.64
CA LEU A 97 -20.24 11.59 2.02
C LEU A 97 -21.25 10.89 1.09
N GLY A 98 -20.93 10.71 -0.19
CA GLY A 98 -21.70 9.89 -1.13
C GLY A 98 -21.79 8.42 -0.70
N ILE A 99 -20.66 7.84 -0.25
CA ILE A 99 -20.63 6.48 0.31
C ILE A 99 -21.54 6.40 1.56
N CYS A 100 -21.47 7.38 2.45
CA CYS A 100 -22.33 7.42 3.64
C CYS A 100 -23.83 7.55 3.27
N ALA A 101 -24.16 8.34 2.25
CA ALA A 101 -25.54 8.46 1.77
C ALA A 101 -26.02 7.12 1.20
N ALA A 102 -25.25 6.44 0.38
CA ALA A 102 -25.55 5.11 -0.15
C ALA A 102 -25.72 4.06 0.97
N ALA A 103 -24.90 4.12 2.02
CA ALA A 103 -25.05 3.27 3.19
C ALA A 103 -26.40 3.51 3.91
N MET A 104 -26.83 4.76 4.01
CA MET A 104 -28.12 5.13 4.61
C MET A 104 -29.29 4.66 3.72
N GLU A 105 -29.22 4.85 2.42
CA GLU A 105 -30.24 4.42 1.45
C GLU A 105 -30.38 2.89 1.43
N ALA A 106 -29.28 2.15 1.54
CA ALA A 106 -29.27 0.69 1.68
C ALA A 106 -29.72 0.22 3.06
N GLY A 107 -30.05 1.14 3.98
CA GLY A 107 -30.53 0.83 5.32
C GLY A 107 -29.49 0.17 6.21
N LEU A 108 -28.20 0.51 6.07
CA LEU A 108 -27.16 0.05 6.98
C LEU A 108 -27.38 0.65 8.37
N ASP A 109 -27.11 -0.14 9.39
CA ASP A 109 -27.12 0.23 10.79
C ASP A 109 -25.73 0.07 11.44
N ARG A 110 -25.64 0.22 12.77
CA ARG A 110 -24.37 0.10 13.50
C ARG A 110 -23.76 -1.31 13.48
N SER A 111 -24.57 -2.33 13.24
CA SER A 111 -24.11 -3.70 13.14
C SER A 111 -23.65 -4.06 11.73
N SER A 112 -24.03 -3.28 10.72
CA SER A 112 -23.73 -3.50 9.30
C SER A 112 -22.25 -3.34 8.97
N MET A 113 -21.86 -3.66 7.73
CA MET A 113 -20.45 -3.68 7.30
C MET A 113 -20.28 -3.06 5.92
N ILE A 114 -19.14 -2.40 5.70
CA ILE A 114 -18.67 -1.98 4.37
C ILE A 114 -17.61 -2.95 3.88
N ILE A 115 -17.67 -3.36 2.61
CA ILE A 115 -16.58 -4.03 1.88
C ILE A 115 -15.97 -3.03 0.91
N ALA A 116 -14.69 -2.72 1.10
CA ALA A 116 -13.89 -1.90 0.19
C ALA A 116 -13.31 -2.81 -0.90
N LEU A 117 -13.94 -2.88 -2.07
CA LEU A 117 -13.51 -3.68 -3.20
C LEU A 117 -12.79 -2.77 -4.21
N GLY A 118 -11.45 -2.69 -4.17
CA GLY A 118 -10.74 -1.80 -5.07
C GLY A 118 -9.28 -1.55 -4.75
N GLY A 119 -8.69 -0.54 -5.40
CA GLY A 119 -7.36 -0.05 -5.13
C GLY A 119 -7.26 0.75 -3.83
N GLY A 120 -6.11 1.40 -3.61
CA GLY A 120 -5.85 2.22 -2.42
C GLY A 120 -6.86 3.35 -2.21
N VAL A 121 -7.27 4.02 -3.30
CA VAL A 121 -8.29 5.09 -3.27
C VAL A 121 -9.61 4.58 -2.68
N VAL A 122 -10.08 3.42 -3.17
CA VAL A 122 -11.31 2.79 -2.66
C VAL A 122 -11.16 2.39 -1.20
N GLY A 123 -10.03 1.75 -0.86
CA GLY A 123 -9.75 1.31 0.51
C GLY A 123 -9.74 2.45 1.51
N ASP A 124 -9.08 3.55 1.17
CA ASP A 124 -8.96 4.74 2.01
C ASP A 124 -10.32 5.44 2.21
N MET A 125 -11.08 5.64 1.14
CA MET A 125 -12.38 6.32 1.21
C MET A 125 -13.46 5.47 1.86
N ALA A 126 -13.55 4.19 1.53
CA ALA A 126 -14.53 3.29 2.15
C ALA A 126 -14.22 3.08 3.64
N GLY A 127 -12.93 3.00 4.01
CA GLY A 127 -12.50 2.95 5.40
C GLY A 127 -12.83 4.23 6.16
N LEU A 128 -12.64 5.42 5.54
CA LEU A 128 -13.04 6.69 6.16
C LEU A 128 -14.57 6.80 6.29
N ALA A 129 -15.32 6.37 5.25
CA ALA A 129 -16.78 6.31 5.35
C ALA A 129 -17.24 5.41 6.51
N ALA A 130 -16.61 4.23 6.65
CA ALA A 130 -16.88 3.33 7.77
C ALA A 130 -16.56 3.96 9.13
N ALA A 131 -15.49 4.74 9.23
CA ALA A 131 -15.12 5.46 10.46
C ALA A 131 -16.12 6.57 10.82
N LEU A 132 -16.71 7.24 9.83
CA LEU A 132 -17.64 8.35 10.02
C LEU A 132 -19.09 7.90 10.20
N TYR A 133 -19.52 6.90 9.41
CA TYR A 133 -20.90 6.44 9.39
C TYR A 133 -21.30 5.88 10.77
N MET A 134 -22.38 6.39 11.31
CA MET A 134 -22.91 6.03 12.66
C MET A 134 -21.87 6.07 13.80
N ARG A 135 -20.80 6.87 13.66
CA ARG A 135 -19.64 6.99 14.57
C ARG A 135 -18.74 5.75 14.59
N GLY A 136 -18.72 5.01 13.49
CA GLY A 136 -17.89 3.84 13.26
C GLY A 136 -18.71 2.57 13.08
N ILE A 137 -18.54 1.94 11.92
CA ILE A 137 -19.01 0.58 11.61
C ILE A 137 -17.83 -0.26 11.14
N ARG A 138 -18.02 -1.57 11.11
CA ARG A 138 -16.98 -2.50 10.63
C ARG A 138 -16.77 -2.35 9.12
N TYR A 139 -15.53 -2.63 8.68
CA TYR A 139 -15.24 -2.76 7.25
C TYR A 139 -14.24 -3.87 6.99
N VAL A 140 -14.21 -4.35 5.74
CA VAL A 140 -13.30 -5.35 5.21
C VAL A 140 -12.63 -4.79 3.96
N GLN A 141 -11.33 -5.01 3.82
CA GLN A 141 -10.57 -4.68 2.61
C GLN A 141 -10.55 -5.86 1.65
N VAL A 142 -10.90 -5.64 0.39
CA VAL A 142 -10.74 -6.58 -0.73
C VAL A 142 -9.91 -5.87 -1.80
N PRO A 143 -8.58 -5.78 -1.61
CA PRO A 143 -7.71 -4.98 -2.44
C PRO A 143 -7.52 -5.60 -3.83
N THR A 144 -7.60 -4.77 -4.89
CA THR A 144 -7.53 -5.23 -6.29
C THR A 144 -6.30 -4.72 -7.05
N THR A 145 -5.49 -3.83 -6.51
CA THR A 145 -4.21 -3.41 -7.09
C THR A 145 -3.04 -4.00 -6.31
N LEU A 146 -1.88 -4.17 -6.93
CA LEU A 146 -0.70 -4.67 -6.22
C LEU A 146 -0.30 -3.73 -5.08
N LEU A 147 -0.39 -2.41 -5.30
CA LEU A 147 -0.16 -1.40 -4.26
C LEU A 147 -1.07 -1.61 -3.05
N SER A 148 -2.37 -1.87 -3.27
CA SER A 148 -3.30 -2.08 -2.16
C SER A 148 -3.13 -3.45 -1.52
N GLN A 149 -2.81 -4.50 -2.27
CA GLN A 149 -2.54 -5.84 -1.73
C GLN A 149 -1.26 -5.89 -0.89
N SER A 150 -0.25 -5.09 -1.26
CA SER A 150 1.05 -5.10 -0.60
C SER A 150 1.21 -4.01 0.46
N ASP A 151 0.49 -2.91 0.38
CA ASP A 151 0.69 -1.76 1.25
C ASP A 151 -0.61 -1.18 1.82
N SER A 152 -1.43 -0.45 1.06
CA SER A 152 -2.44 0.44 1.63
C SER A 152 -3.54 -0.28 2.44
N SER A 153 -3.86 -1.55 2.17
CA SER A 153 -4.87 -2.30 2.94
C SER A 153 -4.43 -2.69 4.37
N VAL A 154 -3.15 -2.51 4.72
CA VAL A 154 -2.58 -2.92 6.01
C VAL A 154 -2.24 -1.71 6.87
N GLY A 155 -2.68 -1.70 8.14
CA GLY A 155 -2.29 -0.69 9.13
C GLY A 155 -3.28 0.45 9.34
N GLY A 156 -4.51 0.32 8.80
CA GLY A 156 -5.69 1.09 9.21
C GLY A 156 -5.66 2.60 8.92
N LYS A 157 -4.73 3.09 8.10
CA LYS A 157 -4.78 4.47 7.61
C LYS A 157 -5.92 4.59 6.60
N THR A 158 -6.85 5.50 6.83
CA THR A 158 -7.94 5.84 5.92
C THR A 158 -7.98 7.34 5.73
N GLY A 159 -8.31 7.83 4.55
CA GLY A 159 -8.29 9.27 4.37
C GLY A 159 -8.58 9.73 2.94
N VAL A 160 -8.65 11.05 2.81
CA VAL A 160 -8.89 11.74 1.56
C VAL A 160 -8.03 12.99 1.45
N ASP A 161 -7.88 13.47 0.24
CA ASP A 161 -7.21 14.71 -0.08
C ASP A 161 -8.12 15.91 0.23
N PHE A 162 -7.52 17.01 0.62
CA PHE A 162 -8.28 18.23 0.89
C PHE A 162 -7.44 19.48 0.60
N ARG A 163 -7.99 20.39 -0.22
CA ARG A 163 -7.36 21.67 -0.60
C ARG A 163 -5.91 21.51 -1.10
N GLY A 164 -5.66 20.48 -1.91
CA GLY A 164 -4.35 20.21 -2.51
C GLY A 164 -3.34 19.52 -1.59
N ALA A 165 -3.73 19.21 -0.34
CA ALA A 165 -2.91 18.41 0.57
C ALA A 165 -3.40 16.94 0.55
N LYS A 166 -2.48 16.00 0.24
CA LYS A 166 -2.79 14.57 0.19
C LYS A 166 -3.05 13.99 1.58
N ASN A 167 -4.08 13.14 1.68
CA ASN A 167 -4.42 12.33 2.86
C ASN A 167 -4.54 13.13 4.18
N ILE A 168 -4.88 14.43 4.11
CA ILE A 168 -4.89 15.31 5.29
C ILE A 168 -6.14 15.11 6.16
N LEU A 169 -7.25 14.66 5.58
CA LEU A 169 -8.46 14.31 6.33
C LEU A 169 -8.57 12.80 6.39
N GLY A 170 -8.53 12.23 7.60
CA GLY A 170 -8.56 10.78 7.74
C GLY A 170 -8.78 10.30 9.17
N ALA A 171 -8.82 8.98 9.30
CA ALA A 171 -8.94 8.30 10.57
C ALA A 171 -8.04 7.06 10.59
N PHE A 172 -7.67 6.61 11.79
CA PHE A 172 -7.11 5.27 12.00
C PHE A 172 -8.26 4.33 12.34
N LEU A 173 -8.64 3.48 11.38
CA LEU A 173 -9.61 2.41 11.55
C LEU A 173 -9.03 1.11 10.99
N GLN A 174 -8.78 0.12 11.85
CA GLN A 174 -8.31 -1.18 11.40
C GLN A 174 -9.44 -1.96 10.71
N PRO A 175 -9.19 -2.64 9.58
CA PRO A 175 -10.19 -3.50 8.96
C PRO A 175 -10.49 -4.70 9.85
N SER A 176 -11.69 -5.25 9.75
CA SER A 176 -12.04 -6.50 10.42
C SER A 176 -11.39 -7.73 9.76
N HIS A 177 -11.03 -7.61 8.48
CA HIS A 177 -10.33 -8.60 7.67
C HIS A 177 -9.76 -7.96 6.41
N VAL A 178 -8.68 -8.52 5.87
CA VAL A 178 -8.18 -8.20 4.53
C VAL A 178 -8.22 -9.48 3.69
N TYR A 179 -8.95 -9.44 2.58
CA TYR A 179 -9.07 -10.57 1.67
C TYR A 179 -8.33 -10.28 0.37
N ILE A 180 -7.17 -10.88 0.19
CA ILE A 180 -6.33 -10.70 -1.00
C ILE A 180 -6.63 -11.83 -1.99
N ASN A 181 -7.10 -11.47 -3.19
CA ASN A 181 -7.17 -12.34 -4.36
C ASN A 181 -6.09 -11.91 -5.35
N VAL A 182 -4.99 -12.65 -5.45
CA VAL A 182 -3.87 -12.26 -6.33
C VAL A 182 -4.20 -12.43 -7.82
N SER A 183 -5.21 -13.23 -8.18
CA SER A 183 -5.58 -13.44 -9.59
C SER A 183 -6.13 -12.19 -10.26
N VAL A 184 -6.67 -11.23 -9.50
CA VAL A 184 -7.16 -9.96 -10.04
C VAL A 184 -6.04 -9.07 -10.62
N LEU A 185 -4.79 -9.33 -10.24
CA LEU A 185 -3.63 -8.60 -10.76
C LEU A 185 -3.46 -8.79 -12.27
N LYS A 186 -4.00 -9.86 -12.86
CA LYS A 186 -3.94 -10.13 -14.30
C LYS A 186 -4.68 -9.10 -15.15
N THR A 187 -5.67 -8.41 -14.60
CA THR A 187 -6.41 -7.36 -15.30
C THR A 187 -5.81 -5.96 -15.07
N LEU A 188 -4.80 -5.87 -14.21
CA LEU A 188 -4.21 -4.60 -13.85
C LEU A 188 -3.26 -4.11 -14.96
N PRO A 189 -3.34 -2.84 -15.37
CA PRO A 189 -2.37 -2.25 -16.31
C PRO A 189 -0.93 -2.41 -15.82
N ARG A 190 0.00 -2.62 -16.74
CA ARG A 190 1.43 -2.80 -16.42
C ARG A 190 1.97 -1.70 -15.52
N ARG A 191 1.56 -0.45 -15.74
CA ARG A 191 1.98 0.70 -14.94
C ARG A 191 1.60 0.56 -13.47
N GLU A 192 0.42 0.03 -13.19
CA GLU A 192 -0.04 -0.21 -11.82
C GLU A 192 0.72 -1.37 -11.14
N ILE A 193 1.15 -2.38 -11.92
CA ILE A 193 2.03 -3.43 -11.39
C ILE A 193 3.38 -2.84 -11.01
N VAL A 194 3.99 -2.01 -11.88
CA VAL A 194 5.26 -1.32 -11.59
C VAL A 194 5.09 -0.45 -10.34
N SER A 195 4.02 0.34 -10.26
CA SER A 195 3.73 1.17 -9.10
C SER A 195 3.68 0.35 -7.79
N GLY A 196 2.94 -0.77 -7.79
CA GLY A 196 2.88 -1.65 -6.62
C GLY A 196 4.20 -2.32 -6.27
N MET A 197 5.02 -2.67 -7.28
CA MET A 197 6.36 -3.21 -7.05
C MET A 197 7.29 -2.21 -6.34
N GLY A 198 7.04 -0.91 -6.45
CA GLY A 198 7.77 0.11 -5.69
C GLY A 198 7.69 -0.15 -4.18
N GLU A 199 6.48 -0.41 -3.67
CA GLU A 199 6.26 -0.71 -2.26
C GLU A 199 6.83 -2.08 -1.86
N VAL A 200 6.71 -3.09 -2.73
CA VAL A 200 7.27 -4.43 -2.50
C VAL A 200 8.79 -4.37 -2.36
N ILE A 201 9.48 -3.71 -3.29
CA ILE A 201 10.94 -3.53 -3.25
C ILE A 201 11.34 -2.69 -2.03
N LYS A 202 10.60 -1.63 -1.72
CA LYS A 202 10.83 -0.80 -0.54
C LYS A 202 10.80 -1.62 0.75
N HIS A 203 9.78 -2.44 0.95
CA HIS A 203 9.65 -3.25 2.15
C HIS A 203 10.80 -4.26 2.29
N ALA A 204 11.22 -4.89 1.20
CA ALA A 204 12.39 -5.76 1.20
C ALA A 204 13.67 -4.99 1.58
N LEU A 205 13.89 -3.82 0.98
CA LEU A 205 15.07 -2.98 1.25
C LEU A 205 15.18 -2.51 2.71
N ILE A 206 14.05 -2.22 3.36
CA ILE A 206 14.08 -1.69 4.73
C ILE A 206 14.17 -2.77 5.81
N ALA A 207 13.74 -4.01 5.54
CA ALA A 207 13.51 -4.98 6.60
C ALA A 207 13.92 -6.44 6.29
N ASP A 208 14.11 -6.84 5.02
CA ASP A 208 14.29 -8.25 4.66
C ASP A 208 15.20 -8.44 3.46
N ALA A 209 16.48 -8.73 3.71
CA ALA A 209 17.48 -8.94 2.67
C ALA A 209 17.22 -10.23 1.87
N GLU A 210 16.67 -11.29 2.48
CA GLU A 210 16.35 -12.53 1.79
C GLU A 210 15.17 -12.33 0.84
N PHE A 211 14.20 -11.51 1.25
CA PHE A 211 13.10 -11.14 0.37
C PHE A 211 13.59 -10.26 -0.80
N PHE A 212 14.55 -9.38 -0.56
CA PHE A 212 15.19 -8.62 -1.63
C PHE A 212 15.90 -9.54 -2.63
N ASP A 213 16.66 -10.53 -2.14
CA ASP A 213 17.31 -11.53 -2.98
C ASP A 213 16.30 -12.36 -3.77
N TYR A 214 15.18 -12.74 -3.16
CA TYR A 214 14.10 -13.43 -3.86
C TYR A 214 13.52 -12.61 -5.00
N ILE A 215 13.26 -11.32 -4.79
CA ILE A 215 12.74 -10.40 -5.83
C ILE A 215 13.75 -10.24 -6.97
N THR A 216 15.03 -10.02 -6.65
CA THR A 216 16.10 -9.79 -7.62
C THR A 216 16.40 -11.02 -8.49
N ASN A 217 16.21 -12.22 -7.96
CA ASN A 217 16.48 -13.46 -8.67
C ASN A 217 15.30 -13.95 -9.53
N ASN A 218 14.08 -13.40 -9.34
CA ASN A 218 12.86 -13.86 -10.01
C ASN A 218 12.05 -12.74 -10.70
N PRO A 219 12.68 -11.74 -11.36
CA PRO A 219 11.94 -10.59 -11.88
C PRO A 219 10.98 -10.97 -13.02
N GLY A 220 11.37 -11.90 -13.90
CA GLY A 220 10.53 -12.34 -15.03
C GLY A 220 9.27 -13.06 -14.56
N GLU A 221 9.43 -13.98 -13.62
CA GLU A 221 8.34 -14.76 -13.03
C GLU A 221 7.36 -13.87 -12.25
N ILE A 222 7.87 -12.93 -11.45
CA ILE A 222 7.03 -11.97 -10.72
C ILE A 222 6.23 -11.11 -11.71
N LEU A 223 6.88 -10.63 -12.78
CA LEU A 223 6.23 -9.82 -13.79
C LEU A 223 5.29 -10.61 -14.72
N SER A 224 5.37 -11.95 -14.74
CA SER A 224 4.38 -12.81 -15.40
C SER A 224 3.08 -12.93 -14.64
N LEU A 225 3.04 -12.45 -13.37
CA LEU A 225 1.89 -12.49 -12.46
C LEU A 225 1.40 -13.92 -12.20
N ASP A 226 2.32 -14.88 -12.09
CA ASP A 226 1.95 -16.24 -11.65
C ASP A 226 1.29 -16.17 -10.28
N PRO A 227 0.07 -16.73 -10.11
CA PRO A 227 -0.67 -16.58 -8.86
C PRO A 227 0.05 -17.15 -7.64
N GLY A 228 0.80 -18.25 -7.80
CA GLY A 228 1.55 -18.86 -6.71
C GLY A 228 2.70 -17.96 -6.24
N LEU A 229 3.46 -17.40 -7.19
CA LEU A 229 4.54 -16.46 -6.88
C LEU A 229 4.01 -15.14 -6.32
N MET A 230 2.93 -14.60 -6.90
CA MET A 230 2.33 -13.37 -6.39
C MET A 230 1.76 -13.54 -4.98
N MET A 231 1.22 -14.71 -4.66
CA MET A 231 0.77 -15.03 -3.29
C MET A 231 1.95 -15.01 -2.32
N ALA A 232 3.08 -15.62 -2.69
CA ALA A 232 4.30 -15.62 -1.87
C ALA A 232 4.85 -14.19 -1.69
N VAL A 233 4.90 -13.39 -2.76
CA VAL A 233 5.34 -11.99 -2.74
C VAL A 233 4.44 -11.15 -1.83
N CYS A 234 3.11 -11.18 -2.05
CA CYS A 234 2.17 -10.42 -1.24
C CYS A 234 2.23 -10.83 0.24
N ARG A 235 2.34 -12.12 0.54
CA ARG A 235 2.44 -12.62 1.91
C ARG A 235 3.70 -12.14 2.61
N LYS A 236 4.89 -12.31 2.00
CA LYS A 236 6.16 -11.81 2.57
C LYS A 236 6.09 -10.30 2.80
N ASN A 237 5.57 -9.58 1.83
CA ASN A 237 5.44 -8.13 1.91
C ASN A 237 4.49 -7.68 3.02
N CYS A 238 3.30 -8.29 3.11
CA CYS A 238 2.36 -8.03 4.20
C CYS A 238 2.93 -8.38 5.58
N ALA A 239 3.76 -9.42 5.69
CA ALA A 239 4.42 -9.79 6.94
C ALA A 239 5.40 -8.70 7.41
N VAL A 240 6.20 -8.14 6.51
CA VAL A 240 7.07 -7.00 6.82
C VAL A 240 6.24 -5.81 7.32
N LYS A 241 5.19 -5.45 6.58
CA LYS A 241 4.35 -4.32 6.96
C LYS A 241 3.60 -4.55 8.26
N ALA A 242 3.01 -5.72 8.45
CA ALA A 242 2.32 -6.10 9.69
C ALA A 242 3.24 -5.96 10.91
N HIS A 243 4.47 -6.47 10.82
CA HIS A 243 5.47 -6.35 11.89
C HIS A 243 5.76 -4.89 12.26
N VAL A 244 5.95 -4.02 11.25
CA VAL A 244 6.20 -2.59 11.49
C VAL A 244 4.97 -1.90 12.11
N VAL A 245 3.77 -2.25 11.66
CA VAL A 245 2.50 -1.72 12.21
C VAL A 245 2.26 -2.20 13.64
N GLU A 246 2.60 -3.46 13.96
CA GLU A 246 2.49 -4.01 15.31
C GLU A 246 3.40 -3.28 16.30
N MET A 247 4.60 -2.88 15.86
CA MET A 247 5.52 -2.10 16.70
C MET A 247 5.08 -0.64 16.87
N ASP A 248 4.41 -0.06 15.87
CA ASP A 248 4.03 1.35 15.86
C ASP A 248 2.76 1.59 15.03
N GLU A 249 1.60 1.32 15.65
CA GLU A 249 0.29 1.44 14.97
C GLU A 249 0.03 2.86 14.43
N ARG A 250 0.51 3.91 15.14
CA ARG A 250 0.16 5.31 14.85
C ARG A 250 1.26 6.14 14.21
N GLU A 251 2.36 5.50 13.75
CA GLU A 251 3.47 6.17 13.06
C GLU A 251 4.15 7.26 13.91
N SER A 252 4.48 6.91 15.15
CA SER A 252 5.20 7.78 16.07
C SER A 252 6.73 7.58 16.06
N GLY A 253 7.23 6.51 15.44
CA GLY A 253 8.64 6.14 15.45
C GLY A 253 9.02 5.13 14.36
N GLU A 254 9.06 3.83 14.69
CA GLU A 254 9.54 2.75 13.82
C GLU A 254 8.80 2.67 12.46
N ARG A 255 7.49 2.96 12.45
CA ARG A 255 6.70 2.96 11.21
C ARG A 255 7.16 4.02 10.20
N MET A 256 7.88 5.04 10.63
CA MET A 256 8.49 6.01 9.69
C MET A 256 9.48 5.36 8.72
N LYS A 257 10.06 4.18 9.05
CA LYS A 257 10.93 3.44 8.13
C LYS A 257 10.25 3.07 6.82
N LEU A 258 8.90 2.93 6.82
CA LEU A 258 8.11 2.74 5.61
C LEU A 258 8.21 3.92 4.62
N ASN A 259 8.72 5.06 5.05
CA ASN A 259 8.93 6.24 4.18
C ASN A 259 10.29 6.23 3.46
N PHE A 260 11.00 5.10 3.37
CA PHE A 260 12.19 4.99 2.52
C PHE A 260 11.87 5.36 1.07
N GLY A 261 12.63 6.28 0.49
CA GLY A 261 12.36 6.85 -0.83
C GLY A 261 11.27 7.93 -0.88
N HIS A 262 10.40 8.04 0.13
CA HIS A 262 9.25 8.95 0.09
C HIS A 262 9.62 10.42 0.22
N THR A 263 10.65 10.79 0.96
CA THR A 263 11.05 12.21 1.14
C THR A 263 11.36 12.88 -0.21
N VAL A 264 12.16 12.23 -1.06
CA VAL A 264 12.44 12.72 -2.42
C VAL A 264 11.29 12.38 -3.36
N GLY A 265 10.69 11.18 -3.24
CA GLY A 265 9.57 10.73 -4.05
C GLY A 265 8.37 11.68 -4.01
N HIS A 266 7.93 12.12 -2.82
CA HIS A 266 6.82 13.08 -2.67
C HIS A 266 7.17 14.47 -3.22
N ALA A 267 8.44 14.90 -3.08
CA ALA A 267 8.88 16.17 -3.67
C ALA A 267 8.79 16.13 -5.22
N ILE A 268 9.15 14.99 -5.83
CA ILE A 268 9.01 14.75 -7.27
C ILE A 268 7.52 14.67 -7.63
N GLU A 269 6.72 13.88 -6.89
CA GLU A 269 5.29 13.70 -7.12
C GLU A 269 4.52 15.04 -7.14
N GLY A 270 4.88 15.96 -6.25
CA GLY A 270 4.34 17.32 -6.23
C GLY A 270 4.89 18.26 -7.31
N ALA A 271 5.82 17.79 -8.16
CA ALA A 271 6.49 18.58 -9.21
C ALA A 271 6.33 17.97 -10.63
N VAL A 272 5.53 16.90 -10.80
CA VAL A 272 5.36 16.19 -12.09
C VAL A 272 3.95 16.29 -12.69
N ASP A 273 3.07 17.13 -12.17
CA ASP A 273 1.71 17.36 -12.70
C ASP A 273 0.98 16.04 -13.07
N PHE A 274 1.01 15.04 -12.17
CA PHE A 274 0.41 13.71 -12.32
C PHE A 274 0.95 12.84 -13.47
N SER A 275 2.05 13.21 -14.11
CA SER A 275 2.65 12.43 -15.20
C SER A 275 3.24 11.09 -14.74
N LEU A 276 3.65 11.00 -13.46
CA LEU A 276 4.14 9.78 -12.80
C LEU A 276 3.15 9.33 -11.72
N SER A 277 3.03 8.01 -11.56
CA SER A 277 2.29 7.41 -10.44
C SER A 277 3.08 7.54 -9.12
N HIS A 278 2.39 7.38 -7.98
CA HIS A 278 3.02 7.38 -6.66
C HIS A 278 4.20 6.41 -6.58
N GLY A 279 4.01 5.15 -6.97
CA GLY A 279 5.07 4.14 -6.90
C GLY A 279 6.25 4.43 -7.86
N GLU A 280 6.00 5.05 -9.02
CA GLU A 280 7.08 5.51 -9.91
C GLU A 280 7.92 6.60 -9.22
N CYS A 281 7.28 7.56 -8.55
CA CYS A 281 7.96 8.60 -7.78
C CYS A 281 8.74 8.00 -6.59
N VAL A 282 8.17 7.03 -5.87
CA VAL A 282 8.85 6.32 -4.78
C VAL A 282 10.05 5.53 -5.30
N GLY A 283 9.96 4.87 -6.45
CA GLY A 283 11.08 4.16 -7.09
C GLY A 283 12.27 5.08 -7.39
N ILE A 284 11.99 6.26 -7.96
CA ILE A 284 13.00 7.30 -8.20
C ILE A 284 13.54 7.84 -6.87
N GLY A 285 12.67 8.04 -5.88
CA GLY A 285 13.05 8.46 -4.54
C GLY A 285 13.94 7.44 -3.81
N MET A 286 13.72 6.13 -4.03
CA MET A 286 14.60 5.07 -3.50
C MET A 286 16.00 5.15 -4.11
N ARG A 287 16.14 5.47 -5.42
CA ARG A 287 17.46 5.73 -6.03
C ARG A 287 18.17 6.89 -5.34
N ALA A 288 17.46 8.00 -5.11
CA ALA A 288 18.01 9.15 -4.42
C ALA A 288 18.40 8.83 -2.97
N ALA A 289 17.58 8.08 -2.23
CA ALA A 289 17.89 7.67 -0.85
C ALA A 289 19.08 6.70 -0.78
N ALA A 290 19.19 5.76 -1.73
CA ALA A 290 20.37 4.88 -1.86
C ALA A 290 21.63 5.66 -2.21
N TYR A 291 21.53 6.66 -3.10
CA TYR A 291 22.62 7.59 -3.38
C TYR A 291 23.11 8.33 -2.13
N ILE A 292 22.19 8.89 -1.34
CA ILE A 292 22.52 9.56 -0.07
C ILE A 292 23.18 8.59 0.88
N SER A 293 22.64 7.39 1.09
CA SER A 293 23.21 6.36 1.96
C SER A 293 24.64 5.98 1.57
N ASN A 294 24.91 5.86 0.25
CA ASN A 294 26.23 5.57 -0.27
C ASN A 294 27.20 6.73 -0.02
N LYS A 295 26.81 7.98 -0.29
CA LYS A 295 27.65 9.16 -0.06
C LYS A 295 27.99 9.39 1.42
N LEU A 296 27.09 9.00 2.31
CA LEU A 296 27.35 9.01 3.77
C LEU A 296 28.20 7.80 4.22
N GLY A 297 28.52 6.87 3.33
CA GLY A 297 29.31 5.67 3.64
C GLY A 297 28.55 4.59 4.42
N THR A 298 27.24 4.71 4.57
CA THR A 298 26.42 3.73 5.28
C THR A 298 25.96 2.57 4.41
N LEU A 299 25.96 2.73 3.07
CA LEU A 299 25.64 1.71 2.09
C LEU A 299 26.83 1.49 1.14
N THR A 300 27.19 0.25 0.87
CA THR A 300 28.30 -0.09 -0.03
C THR A 300 27.98 0.24 -1.49
N ASN A 301 29.01 0.43 -2.33
CA ASN A 301 28.83 0.61 -3.78
C ASN A 301 28.13 -0.60 -4.41
N GLY A 302 28.46 -1.83 -3.95
CA GLY A 302 27.85 -3.06 -4.44
C GLY A 302 26.33 -3.12 -4.14
N ASP A 303 25.93 -2.84 -2.91
CA ASP A 303 24.51 -2.81 -2.54
C ASP A 303 23.76 -1.68 -3.25
N THR A 304 24.40 -0.51 -3.40
CA THR A 304 23.80 0.60 -4.17
C THR A 304 23.51 0.20 -5.60
N GLN A 305 24.46 -0.46 -6.27
CA GLN A 305 24.26 -0.93 -7.63
C GLN A 305 23.16 -1.98 -7.74
N ARG A 306 23.11 -2.94 -6.79
CA ARG A 306 22.03 -3.94 -6.73
C ARG A 306 20.64 -3.30 -6.60
N ILE A 307 20.53 -2.22 -5.81
CA ILE A 307 19.27 -1.46 -5.70
C ILE A 307 18.91 -0.81 -7.03
N TYR A 308 19.88 -0.21 -7.71
CA TYR A 308 19.62 0.39 -9.03
C TYR A 308 19.22 -0.63 -10.07
N ASP A 309 19.87 -1.79 -10.07
CA ASP A 309 19.60 -2.87 -11.01
C ASP A 309 18.18 -3.43 -10.83
N VAL A 310 17.75 -3.71 -9.60
CA VAL A 310 16.40 -4.23 -9.36
C VAL A 310 15.32 -3.21 -9.76
N LEU A 311 15.52 -1.94 -9.45
CA LEU A 311 14.57 -0.89 -9.86
C LEU A 311 14.48 -0.82 -11.41
N SER A 312 15.60 -0.91 -12.11
CA SER A 312 15.61 -0.94 -13.59
C SER A 312 14.95 -2.19 -14.14
N GLN A 313 15.19 -3.38 -13.56
CA GLN A 313 14.57 -4.65 -13.97
C GLN A 313 13.05 -4.61 -13.88
N PHE A 314 12.50 -3.97 -12.86
CA PHE A 314 11.05 -3.80 -12.72
C PHE A 314 10.46 -2.63 -13.52
N GLY A 315 11.29 -1.89 -14.25
CA GLY A 315 10.85 -0.85 -15.19
C GLY A 315 10.77 0.55 -14.59
N PHE A 316 11.36 0.79 -13.42
CA PHE A 316 11.46 2.14 -12.86
C PHE A 316 12.46 2.98 -13.66
N ALA A 317 12.08 4.21 -13.95
CA ALA A 317 12.97 5.16 -14.60
C ALA A 317 14.21 5.48 -13.73
N GLU A 318 15.36 5.64 -14.36
CA GLU A 318 16.56 6.07 -13.64
C GLU A 318 16.47 7.55 -13.23
N ARG A 319 15.88 8.35 -14.10
CA ARG A 319 15.67 9.79 -13.92
C ARG A 319 14.30 10.20 -14.42
N ALA A 320 13.77 11.25 -13.85
CA ALA A 320 12.51 11.85 -14.28
C ALA A 320 12.69 13.28 -14.78
N ASP A 321 11.78 13.69 -15.64
CA ASP A 321 11.59 15.09 -16.01
C ASP A 321 10.56 15.69 -15.05
N PHE A 322 10.99 16.67 -14.25
CA PHE A 322 10.14 17.37 -13.27
C PHE A 322 10.64 18.81 -13.05
N ASN A 323 9.76 19.63 -12.53
CA ASN A 323 10.14 21.00 -12.15
C ASN A 323 11.10 20.97 -10.95
N PHE A 324 12.40 21.04 -11.21
CA PHE A 324 13.46 20.94 -10.19
C PHE A 324 13.32 22.02 -9.10
N ALA A 325 12.99 23.25 -9.47
CA ALA A 325 12.82 24.35 -8.51
C ALA A 325 11.66 24.04 -7.55
N ARG A 326 10.54 23.55 -8.09
CA ARG A 326 9.37 23.16 -7.29
C ARG A 326 9.68 21.96 -6.38
N ALA A 327 10.33 20.90 -6.90
CA ALA A 327 10.72 19.75 -6.10
C ALA A 327 11.68 20.15 -4.96
N SER A 328 12.66 21.03 -5.24
CA SER A 328 13.59 21.55 -4.22
C SER A 328 12.87 22.38 -3.15
N GLU A 329 11.87 23.16 -3.52
CA GLU A 329 11.03 23.92 -2.59
C GLU A 329 10.22 22.99 -1.69
N LEU A 330 9.56 21.97 -2.27
CA LEU A 330 8.79 20.97 -1.52
C LEU A 330 9.67 20.19 -0.55
N LEU A 331 10.85 19.77 -0.97
CA LEU A 331 11.83 19.10 -0.11
C LEU A 331 12.26 19.97 1.08
N LYS A 332 12.35 21.29 0.90
CA LYS A 332 12.65 22.25 1.98
C LYS A 332 11.45 22.54 2.88
N SER A 333 10.23 22.53 2.33
CA SER A 333 9.02 22.85 3.09
C SER A 333 8.62 21.75 4.07
N ASP A 334 8.97 20.51 3.80
CA ASP A 334 8.75 19.36 4.72
C ASP A 334 9.48 19.57 6.05
N LYS A 335 10.61 20.29 6.04
CA LYS A 335 11.33 20.76 7.25
C LYS A 335 10.48 21.60 8.20
N LYS A 336 9.63 22.47 7.67
CA LYS A 336 8.82 23.40 8.47
C LYS A 336 7.70 22.70 9.22
N ASN A 337 7.21 21.59 8.68
CA ASN A 337 6.07 20.85 9.23
C ASN A 337 6.46 19.88 10.36
N LYS A 338 7.75 19.52 10.51
CA LYS A 338 8.25 18.57 11.52
C LYS A 338 9.30 19.21 12.46
N ALA A 339 8.92 20.27 13.17
CA ALA A 339 9.77 20.95 14.16
C ALA A 339 11.16 21.38 13.63
N GLY A 340 11.27 21.71 12.34
CA GLY A 340 12.49 22.28 11.74
C GLY A 340 13.51 21.26 11.23
N LYS A 341 13.23 19.96 11.27
CA LYS A 341 14.11 18.89 10.80
C LYS A 341 13.43 17.96 9.80
N ASN A 342 14.13 17.62 8.73
CA ASN A 342 13.69 16.55 7.82
C ASN A 342 14.19 15.21 8.36
N HIS A 343 13.28 14.27 8.56
CA HIS A 343 13.64 12.91 8.85
C HIS A 343 13.81 12.15 7.54
N PHE A 344 15.03 11.68 7.28
CA PHE A 344 15.30 10.78 6.16
C PHE A 344 15.30 9.35 6.64
N VAL A 345 14.75 8.47 5.85
CA VAL A 345 14.95 7.04 5.99
C VAL A 345 16.04 6.63 5.02
N LEU A 346 17.12 6.08 5.54
CA LEU A 346 18.31 5.68 4.80
C LEU A 346 18.63 4.20 5.11
N LEU A 347 19.58 3.63 4.34
CA LEU A 347 20.01 2.24 4.52
C LEU A 347 21.42 2.16 5.10
N SER A 348 21.61 1.25 6.04
CA SER A 348 22.93 0.79 6.52
C SER A 348 23.34 -0.57 5.93
N GLY A 349 22.56 -1.07 4.99
CA GLY A 349 22.67 -2.32 4.25
C GLY A 349 21.30 -2.72 3.73
N ILE A 350 21.24 -3.63 2.77
CA ILE A 350 19.97 -4.18 2.28
C ILE A 350 19.27 -4.90 3.45
N GLY A 351 17.98 -4.61 3.64
CA GLY A 351 17.18 -5.11 4.77
C GLY A 351 17.41 -4.36 6.09
N LYS A 352 18.13 -3.24 6.08
CA LYS A 352 18.48 -2.50 7.30
C LYS A 352 18.31 -1.01 7.12
N ALA A 353 17.12 -0.50 7.41
CA ALA A 353 16.83 0.93 7.38
C ALA A 353 17.02 1.59 8.76
N TYR A 354 17.41 2.86 8.73
CA TYR A 354 17.47 3.73 9.91
C TYR A 354 16.91 5.11 9.59
N ILE A 355 16.52 5.84 10.64
CA ILE A 355 15.98 7.19 10.53
C ILE A 355 17.06 8.17 10.98
N THR A 356 17.25 9.26 10.23
CA THR A 356 18.22 10.31 10.57
C THR A 356 17.71 11.69 10.17
N ASP A 357 18.10 12.71 10.91
CA ASP A 357 17.92 14.13 10.57
C ASP A 357 19.25 14.83 10.18
N GLU A 358 20.33 14.05 10.07
CA GLU A 358 21.70 14.55 9.86
C GLU A 358 22.12 14.55 8.38
N VAL A 359 21.19 14.56 7.43
CA VAL A 359 21.54 14.64 6.01
C VAL A 359 21.86 16.08 5.63
N PRO A 360 23.11 16.35 5.14
CA PRO A 360 23.47 17.70 4.70
C PRO A 360 22.57 18.19 3.56
N GLN A 361 22.15 19.45 3.64
CA GLN A 361 21.23 20.01 2.62
C GLN A 361 21.82 19.96 1.22
N GLY A 362 23.12 20.19 1.06
CA GLY A 362 23.80 20.08 -0.22
C GLY A 362 23.71 18.67 -0.82
N LEU A 363 23.76 17.64 0.02
CA LEU A 363 23.63 16.26 -0.42
C LEU A 363 22.18 15.92 -0.83
N CYS A 364 21.17 16.52 -0.20
CA CYS A 364 19.77 16.39 -0.62
C CYS A 364 19.55 16.98 -2.03
N GLU A 365 20.14 18.16 -2.29
CA GLU A 365 20.06 18.81 -3.62
C GLU A 365 20.88 18.01 -4.67
N GLU A 366 22.03 17.46 -4.30
CA GLU A 366 22.83 16.58 -5.16
C GLU A 366 22.04 15.31 -5.55
N ALA A 367 21.40 14.67 -4.58
CA ALA A 367 20.57 13.49 -4.81
C ALA A 367 19.36 13.81 -5.72
N LEU A 368 18.72 14.96 -5.53
CA LEU A 368 17.62 15.40 -6.41
C LEU A 368 18.12 15.65 -7.85
N ARG A 369 19.32 16.23 -8.03
CA ARG A 369 19.97 16.39 -9.35
C ARG A 369 20.32 15.05 -9.98
N PHE A 370 20.78 14.09 -9.18
CA PHE A 370 21.16 12.75 -9.64
C PHE A 370 19.98 12.04 -10.32
N VAL A 371 18.75 12.24 -9.85
CA VAL A 371 17.53 11.63 -10.39
C VAL A 371 16.74 12.55 -11.35
N SER A 372 17.22 13.75 -11.64
CA SER A 372 16.64 14.69 -12.62
C SER A 372 17.23 14.44 -14.02
N LYS A 373 16.39 14.55 -15.06
CA LYS A 373 16.85 14.62 -16.47
C LYS A 373 17.45 15.97 -16.79
#